data_ee87c8593f5b5fc8930e42d09e4c867d
#
_entry.id   ee87c8593f5b5fc8930e42d09e4c867d
#
_cell.length_a   1.000
_cell.length_b   1.000
_cell.length_c   1.000
_cell.angle_alpha   90.00
_cell.angle_beta   90.00
_cell.angle_gamma   90.00
#
_symmetry.space_group_name_H-M   'P 1'
#
loop_
_entity.id
_entity.type
_entity.pdbx_description
1 polymer ?
#
loop_
_entity_poly.entity_id
_entity_poly.type
_entity_poly.pdbx_seq_one_letter_code
_entity_poly.pdbx_strand_id
1 'polypeptide(L)'
;MQDLNNNIKLVQSLAPAVRTADANGDGVDLQGFEACAICVDTGAEGITLSSTNKIEFELEHSDDDSTYSDVAQADVIGVTLGSGGLFLTLDDNAESPQISEIGYVGGKRYVRVVANFSGTHGTGTPLSAFAILGKPRHSGDA
;
A
#
# COMPACT_ATOMS: atom_id res chain seq x y z
N MET A 1 -26.22 13.41 0.17
CA MET A 1 -24.92 12.75 0.31
C MET A 1 -25.16 11.42 1.00
N GLN A 2 -24.57 10.34 0.53
CA GLN A 2 -24.75 9.02 1.12
C GLN A 2 -23.80 8.82 2.29
N ASP A 3 -24.18 7.96 3.24
CA ASP A 3 -23.34 7.62 4.38
C ASP A 3 -22.17 6.73 3.93
N LEU A 4 -20.97 7.27 3.99
CA LEU A 4 -19.75 6.55 3.71
C LEU A 4 -19.17 5.91 4.98
N ASN A 5 -19.34 6.55 6.13
CA ASN A 5 -18.70 6.16 7.38
C ASN A 5 -19.08 4.75 7.84
N ASN A 6 -20.34 4.35 7.69
CA ASN A 6 -20.81 3.02 8.07
C ASN A 6 -20.63 1.95 6.97
N ASN A 7 -19.99 2.32 5.86
CA ASN A 7 -19.80 1.42 4.71
C ASN A 7 -18.34 1.17 4.35
N ILE A 8 -17.42 1.77 5.09
CA ILE A 8 -15.97 1.57 4.91
C ILE A 8 -15.27 1.38 6.25
N LYS A 9 -14.12 0.72 6.20
CA LYS A 9 -13.17 0.61 7.31
C LYS A 9 -11.77 0.97 6.83
N LEU A 10 -11.05 1.78 7.59
CA LEU A 10 -9.67 2.12 7.32
C LEU A 10 -8.75 1.27 8.20
N VAL A 11 -7.75 0.64 7.59
CA VAL A 11 -6.78 -0.20 8.31
C VAL A 11 -5.38 0.14 7.83
N GLN A 12 -4.48 0.44 8.76
CA GLN A 12 -3.08 0.73 8.43
C GLN A 12 -2.34 -0.55 8.02
N SER A 13 -1.48 -0.43 7.01
CA SER A 13 -0.43 -1.41 6.70
C SER A 13 0.95 -0.86 7.09
N LEU A 14 1.33 0.32 6.61
CA LEU A 14 2.53 1.03 7.04
C LEU A 14 2.13 2.25 7.88
N ALA A 15 2.46 2.25 9.16
CA ALA A 15 2.20 3.40 10.02
C ALA A 15 2.97 4.63 9.54
N PRO A 16 2.39 5.86 9.66
CA PRO A 16 3.05 7.09 9.26
C PRO A 16 4.37 7.27 10.01
N ALA A 17 5.45 7.38 9.25
CA ALA A 17 6.79 7.60 9.79
C ALA A 17 7.71 8.16 8.72
N VAL A 18 8.77 8.85 9.13
CA VAL A 18 9.91 9.16 8.26
C VAL A 18 10.77 7.90 8.16
N ARG A 19 10.96 7.41 6.95
CA ARG A 19 11.68 6.14 6.70
C ARG A 19 12.91 6.36 5.84
N THR A 20 13.95 5.59 6.13
CA THR A 20 15.23 5.60 5.42
C THR A 20 15.63 4.22 4.91
N ALA A 21 14.86 3.18 5.25
CA ALA A 21 15.16 1.79 4.95
C ALA A 21 13.87 1.00 4.69
N ASP A 22 14.04 -0.19 4.16
CA ASP A 22 12.95 -1.12 3.85
C ASP A 22 12.01 -1.33 5.04
N ALA A 23 10.74 -1.44 4.73
CA ALA A 23 9.70 -1.70 5.71
C ALA A 23 8.62 -2.62 5.14
N ASN A 24 8.32 -3.68 5.87
CA ASN A 24 7.15 -4.49 5.63
C ASN A 24 5.99 -3.96 6.44
N GLY A 25 4.87 -3.72 5.76
CA GLY A 25 3.64 -3.33 6.43
C GLY A 25 3.01 -4.48 7.19
N ASP A 26 2.13 -4.13 8.12
CA ASP A 26 1.28 -5.10 8.81
C ASP A 26 0.23 -5.66 7.84
N GLY A 27 -0.15 -6.91 8.05
CA GLY A 27 -1.22 -7.56 7.28
C GLY A 27 -2.58 -6.93 7.56
N VAL A 28 -3.27 -6.58 6.50
CA VAL A 28 -4.66 -6.10 6.56
C VAL A 28 -5.59 -7.28 6.34
N ASP A 29 -6.40 -7.61 7.34
CA ASP A 29 -7.40 -8.68 7.24
C ASP A 29 -8.62 -8.20 6.44
N LEU A 30 -8.87 -8.84 5.31
CA LEU A 30 -9.98 -8.52 4.40
C LEU A 30 -11.28 -9.26 4.76
N GLN A 31 -11.25 -10.11 5.79
CA GLN A 31 -12.42 -10.89 6.19
C GLN A 31 -13.60 -9.96 6.57
N GLY A 32 -14.76 -10.26 6.01
CA GLY A 32 -15.97 -9.47 6.26
C GLY A 32 -16.24 -8.39 5.20
N PHE A 33 -15.31 -8.15 4.27
CA PHE A 33 -15.42 -7.12 3.24
C PHE A 33 -15.33 -7.74 1.84
N GLU A 34 -15.93 -7.08 0.85
CA GLU A 34 -15.94 -7.51 -0.56
C GLU A 34 -15.20 -6.53 -1.49
N ALA A 35 -14.70 -5.43 -0.96
CA ALA A 35 -13.95 -4.44 -1.71
C ALA A 35 -12.75 -3.95 -0.90
N CYS A 36 -11.62 -3.76 -1.58
CA CYS A 36 -10.41 -3.24 -0.97
C CYS A 36 -9.69 -2.31 -1.94
N ALA A 37 -9.35 -1.12 -1.47
CA ALA A 37 -8.39 -0.23 -2.12
C ALA A 37 -7.21 -0.01 -1.18
N ILE A 38 -6.01 -0.05 -1.72
CA ILE A 38 -4.77 0.23 -1.00
C ILE A 38 -4.33 1.63 -1.37
N CYS A 39 -4.03 2.45 -0.37
CA CYS A 39 -3.55 3.81 -0.54
C CYS A 39 -2.15 3.94 0.04
N VAL A 40 -1.28 4.63 -0.69
CA VAL A 40 0.04 5.06 -0.22
C VAL A 40 0.04 6.59 -0.18
N ASP A 41 0.39 7.15 0.96
CA ASP A 41 0.50 8.58 1.19
C ASP A 41 1.95 8.92 1.51
N THR A 42 2.55 9.80 0.70
CA THR A 42 3.94 10.22 0.85
C THR A 42 4.03 11.73 1.04
N GLY A 43 4.83 12.14 2.02
CA GLY A 43 5.18 13.54 2.23
C GLY A 43 6.34 13.98 1.34
N ALA A 44 6.83 15.19 1.59
CA ALA A 44 8.00 15.69 0.87
C ALA A 44 9.22 14.81 1.14
N GLU A 45 9.93 14.48 0.07
CA GLU A 45 11.17 13.70 0.12
C GLU A 45 12.26 14.40 0.93
N GLY A 46 13.02 13.64 1.72
CA GLY A 46 14.15 14.15 2.49
C GLY A 46 15.48 14.09 1.74
N ILE A 47 15.46 13.60 0.49
CA ILE A 47 16.62 13.48 -0.38
C ILE A 47 16.24 13.84 -1.82
N THR A 48 17.23 13.95 -2.70
CA THR A 48 16.98 13.98 -4.14
C THR A 48 16.74 12.56 -4.64
N LEU A 49 15.49 12.27 -5.02
CA LEU A 49 15.11 11.00 -5.62
C LEU A 49 15.72 10.86 -7.02
N SER A 50 16.09 9.65 -7.38
CA SER A 50 16.68 9.32 -8.67
C SER A 50 16.53 7.83 -8.96
N SER A 51 16.92 7.38 -10.14
CA SER A 51 16.95 5.94 -10.47
C SER A 51 17.85 5.10 -9.54
N THR A 52 18.79 5.74 -8.82
CA THR A 52 19.68 5.09 -7.85
C THR A 52 19.14 5.17 -6.43
N ASN A 53 18.59 6.34 -6.05
CA ASN A 53 18.01 6.60 -4.72
C ASN A 53 16.49 6.69 -4.89
N LYS A 54 15.82 5.57 -4.81
CA LYS A 54 14.38 5.44 -5.08
C LYS A 54 13.65 4.67 -4.00
N ILE A 55 12.33 4.84 -3.97
CA ILE A 55 11.43 4.09 -3.11
C ILE A 55 10.46 3.34 -4.01
N GLU A 56 10.37 2.03 -3.83
CA GLU A 56 9.48 1.16 -4.58
C GLU A 56 8.46 0.53 -3.63
N PHE A 57 7.18 0.62 -3.98
CA PHE A 57 6.10 0.03 -3.19
C PHE A 57 5.57 -1.20 -3.90
N GLU A 58 5.56 -2.31 -3.18
CA GLU A 58 5.06 -3.60 -3.62
C GLU A 58 3.82 -3.98 -2.82
N LEU A 59 2.90 -4.68 -3.46
CA LEU A 59 1.74 -5.27 -2.80
C LEU A 59 1.95 -6.78 -2.70
N GLU A 60 1.81 -7.28 -1.51
CA GLU A 60 1.86 -8.71 -1.21
C GLU A 60 0.55 -9.18 -0.59
N HIS A 61 0.25 -10.46 -0.73
CA HIS A 61 -0.93 -11.08 -0.15
C HIS A 61 -0.61 -12.43 0.52
N SER A 62 -1.49 -12.85 1.45
CA SER A 62 -1.31 -14.05 2.26
C SER A 62 -2.64 -14.68 2.63
N ASP A 63 -2.64 -15.98 2.86
CA ASP A 63 -3.79 -16.71 3.42
C ASP A 63 -3.74 -16.80 4.95
N ASP A 64 -2.55 -16.68 5.55
CA ASP A 64 -2.29 -16.98 6.97
C ASP A 64 -1.66 -15.83 7.77
N ASP A 65 -1.48 -14.64 7.15
CA ASP A 65 -0.79 -13.47 7.74
C ASP A 65 0.67 -13.74 8.15
N SER A 66 1.26 -14.77 7.60
CA SER A 66 2.63 -15.21 7.93
C SER A 66 3.48 -15.38 6.68
N THR A 67 2.98 -16.14 5.72
CA THR A 67 3.66 -16.38 4.45
C THR A 67 3.06 -15.48 3.37
N TYR A 68 3.83 -14.50 2.93
CA TYR A 68 3.43 -13.55 1.90
C TYR A 68 4.05 -13.88 0.55
N SER A 69 3.31 -13.58 -0.51
CA SER A 69 3.77 -13.64 -1.89
C SER A 69 3.30 -12.40 -2.67
N ASP A 70 4.04 -12.07 -3.71
CA ASP A 70 3.68 -10.94 -4.58
C ASP A 70 2.31 -11.17 -5.24
N VAL A 71 1.54 -10.08 -5.38
CA VAL A 71 0.29 -10.12 -6.16
C VAL A 71 0.61 -10.21 -7.65
N ALA A 72 -0.27 -10.88 -8.38
CA ALA A 72 -0.23 -10.89 -9.85
C ALA A 72 -1.11 -9.78 -10.44
N GLN A 73 -0.93 -9.46 -11.71
CA GLN A 73 -1.74 -8.45 -12.40
C GLN A 73 -3.25 -8.74 -12.33
N ALA A 74 -3.64 -10.01 -12.30
CA ALA A 74 -5.04 -10.41 -12.18
C ALA A 74 -5.66 -10.10 -10.79
N ASP A 75 -4.82 -9.88 -9.78
CA ASP A 75 -5.25 -9.60 -8.40
C ASP A 75 -5.46 -8.11 -8.13
N VAL A 76 -5.15 -7.25 -9.09
CA VAL A 76 -5.18 -5.80 -8.92
C VAL A 76 -5.87 -5.09 -10.08
N ILE A 77 -6.39 -3.90 -9.77
CA ILE A 77 -6.97 -2.98 -10.77
C ILE A 77 -6.45 -1.56 -10.52
N GLY A 78 -6.42 -0.76 -11.60
CA GLY A 78 -6.02 0.64 -11.55
C GLY A 78 -4.54 0.90 -11.79
N VAL A 79 -3.73 -0.16 -11.96
CA VAL A 79 -2.29 -0.05 -12.22
C VAL A 79 -1.80 -1.21 -13.07
N THR A 80 -0.73 -0.99 -13.82
CA THR A 80 0.07 -2.05 -14.43
C THR A 80 1.23 -2.37 -13.52
N LEU A 81 1.29 -3.62 -13.02
CA LEU A 81 2.34 -4.05 -12.09
C LEU A 81 3.68 -4.20 -12.79
N GLY A 82 4.74 -3.78 -12.09
CA GLY A 82 6.10 -4.23 -12.37
C GLY A 82 6.39 -5.60 -11.75
N SER A 83 7.63 -6.03 -11.84
CA SER A 83 8.10 -7.28 -11.23
C SER A 83 7.94 -7.24 -9.71
N GLY A 84 7.56 -8.38 -9.10
CA GLY A 84 7.46 -8.49 -7.65
C GLY A 84 6.27 -7.77 -7.03
N GLY A 85 5.17 -7.59 -7.76
CA GLY A 85 4.01 -6.87 -7.23
C GLY A 85 4.20 -5.35 -7.11
N LEU A 86 5.21 -4.80 -7.80
CA LEU A 86 5.55 -3.39 -7.81
C LEU A 86 4.43 -2.55 -8.44
N PHE A 87 3.83 -1.64 -7.68
CA PHE A 87 2.74 -0.80 -8.17
C PHE A 87 3.05 0.70 -8.17
N LEU A 88 4.07 1.14 -7.45
CA LEU A 88 4.47 2.54 -7.37
C LEU A 88 5.98 2.65 -7.20
N THR A 89 6.61 3.50 -8.01
CA THR A 89 8.02 3.86 -7.88
C THR A 89 8.14 5.37 -7.70
N LEU A 90 8.93 5.80 -6.73
CA LEU A 90 9.31 7.20 -6.53
C LEU A 90 10.80 7.32 -6.85
N ASP A 91 11.13 7.81 -8.02
CA ASP A 91 12.49 8.00 -8.50
C ASP A 91 12.75 9.40 -9.06
N ASP A 92 11.78 10.31 -8.87
CA ASP A 92 11.90 11.73 -9.22
C ASP A 92 11.22 12.59 -8.13
N ASN A 93 11.80 13.72 -7.77
CA ASN A 93 11.22 14.62 -6.76
C ASN A 93 9.88 15.22 -7.18
N ALA A 94 9.56 15.26 -8.47
CA ALA A 94 8.25 15.69 -8.96
C ALA A 94 7.12 14.72 -8.60
N GLU A 95 7.44 13.49 -8.21
CA GLU A 95 6.47 12.46 -7.83
C GLU A 95 6.06 12.54 -6.35
N SER A 96 6.75 13.33 -5.55
CA SER A 96 6.52 13.46 -4.11
C SER A 96 6.31 14.96 -3.75
N PRO A 97 5.40 15.31 -2.83
CA PRO A 97 4.47 14.45 -2.11
C PRO A 97 3.28 14.02 -2.97
N GLN A 98 2.74 12.83 -2.71
CA GLN A 98 1.56 12.34 -3.44
C GLN A 98 0.73 11.31 -2.67
N ILE A 99 -0.51 11.12 -3.10
CA ILE A 99 -1.35 9.97 -2.74
C ILE A 99 -1.54 9.11 -3.99
N SER A 100 -1.33 7.80 -3.83
CA SER A 100 -1.57 6.80 -4.86
C SER A 100 -2.50 5.72 -4.36
N GLU A 101 -3.32 5.17 -5.24
CA GLU A 101 -4.26 4.10 -4.90
C GLU A 101 -4.18 2.95 -5.90
N ILE A 102 -4.47 1.75 -5.42
CA ILE A 102 -4.58 0.52 -6.20
C ILE A 102 -5.71 -0.32 -5.63
N GLY A 103 -6.56 -0.88 -6.50
CA GLY A 103 -7.60 -1.82 -6.08
C GLY A 103 -7.05 -3.23 -5.96
N TYR A 104 -7.41 -3.95 -4.88
CA TYR A 104 -7.13 -5.37 -4.73
C TYR A 104 -8.41 -6.18 -4.97
N VAL A 105 -8.33 -7.17 -5.87
CA VAL A 105 -9.42 -8.07 -6.26
C VAL A 105 -9.02 -9.54 -6.18
N GLY A 106 -7.86 -9.83 -5.58
CA GLY A 106 -7.38 -11.20 -5.39
C GLY A 106 -8.18 -11.99 -4.37
N GLY A 107 -7.91 -13.29 -4.30
CA GLY A 107 -8.67 -14.23 -3.46
C GLY A 107 -8.09 -14.50 -2.08
N LYS A 108 -6.97 -13.88 -1.68
CA LYS A 108 -6.35 -14.14 -0.39
C LYS A 108 -6.91 -13.25 0.71
N ARG A 109 -6.80 -13.71 1.95
CA ARG A 109 -7.41 -13.06 3.12
C ARG A 109 -6.66 -11.81 3.56
N TYR A 110 -5.34 -11.79 3.46
CA TYR A 110 -4.51 -10.68 3.96
C TYR A 110 -3.76 -10.02 2.82
N VAL A 111 -3.60 -8.71 2.92
CA VAL A 111 -2.74 -7.91 2.04
C VAL A 111 -1.83 -7.02 2.87
N ARG A 112 -0.65 -6.71 2.37
CA ARG A 112 0.24 -5.72 2.98
C ARG A 112 0.99 -4.94 1.92
N VAL A 113 1.41 -3.73 2.28
CA VAL A 113 2.30 -2.91 1.47
C VAL A 113 3.73 -3.09 1.97
N VAL A 114 4.66 -3.28 1.06
CA VAL A 114 6.10 -3.29 1.33
C VAL A 114 6.73 -2.07 0.69
N ALA A 115 7.55 -1.35 1.43
CA ALA A 115 8.34 -0.24 0.92
C ALA A 115 9.82 -0.67 0.84
N ASN A 116 10.38 -0.65 -0.36
CA ASN A 116 11.77 -0.99 -0.64
C ASN A 116 12.56 0.26 -0.98
N PHE A 117 13.67 0.48 -0.30
CA PHE A 117 14.54 1.65 -0.45
C PHE A 117 15.83 1.25 -1.13
N SER A 118 16.12 1.86 -2.28
CA SER A 118 17.38 1.69 -2.98
C SER A 118 18.26 2.92 -2.79
N GLY A 119 19.55 2.72 -2.58
CA GLY A 119 20.52 3.80 -2.39
C GLY A 119 20.55 4.35 -0.97
N THR A 120 20.91 5.61 -0.82
CA THR A 120 21.07 6.29 0.49
C THR A 120 19.97 7.33 0.67
N HIS A 121 19.20 7.21 1.74
CA HIS A 121 18.02 8.03 2.00
C HIS A 121 18.18 9.08 3.11
N GLY A 122 19.39 9.37 3.55
CA GLY A 122 19.76 10.52 4.40
C GLY A 122 18.75 10.83 5.52
N THR A 123 18.03 11.93 5.37
CA THR A 123 17.00 12.36 6.33
C THR A 123 15.67 11.61 6.22
N GLY A 124 15.51 10.80 5.17
CA GLY A 124 14.33 9.98 4.94
C GLY A 124 13.14 10.72 4.35
N THR A 125 12.12 9.94 4.01
CA THR A 125 10.87 10.44 3.43
C THR A 125 9.70 10.00 4.31
N PRO A 126 8.80 10.91 4.70
CA PRO A 126 7.59 10.56 5.42
C PRO A 126 6.64 9.79 4.51
N LEU A 127 6.19 8.65 4.95
CA LEU A 127 5.24 7.84 4.20
C LEU A 127 4.35 7.00 5.10
N SER A 128 3.20 6.62 4.57
CA SER A 128 2.28 5.67 5.18
C SER A 128 1.56 4.88 4.08
N ALA A 129 1.00 3.73 4.46
CA ALA A 129 0.10 2.98 3.60
C ALA A 129 -1.05 2.42 4.42
N PHE A 130 -2.25 2.45 3.84
CA PHE A 130 -3.46 1.97 4.49
C PHE A 130 -4.42 1.39 3.46
N ALA A 131 -5.32 0.55 3.95
CA ALA A 131 -6.41 0.00 3.14
C ALA A 131 -7.73 0.68 3.46
N ILE A 132 -8.54 0.88 2.44
CA ILE A 132 -9.95 1.23 2.52
C ILE A 132 -10.72 -0.05 2.20
N LEU A 133 -11.35 -0.64 3.20
CA LEU A 133 -12.21 -1.81 3.05
C LEU A 133 -13.65 -1.33 2.87
N GLY A 134 -14.34 -1.87 1.90
CA GLY A 134 -15.70 -1.49 1.58
C GLY A 134 -16.62 -2.70 1.35
N LYS A 135 -17.91 -2.43 1.18
CA LYS A 135 -18.93 -3.46 1.01
C LYS A 135 -18.89 -4.50 2.14
N PRO A 136 -19.13 -4.09 3.40
CA PRO A 136 -19.17 -5.02 4.51
C PRO A 136 -20.27 -6.07 4.29
N ARG A 137 -19.98 -7.33 4.58
CA ARG A 137 -20.94 -8.43 4.42
C ARG A 137 -22.05 -8.39 5.46
N HIS A 138 -21.75 -7.83 6.63
CA HIS A 138 -22.68 -7.66 7.72
C HIS A 138 -22.68 -6.21 8.22
N SER A 139 -23.85 -5.76 8.63
CA SER A 139 -24.01 -4.48 9.32
C SER A 139 -23.20 -4.50 10.63
N GLY A 140 -22.21 -3.60 10.74
CA GLY A 140 -21.32 -3.52 11.89
C GLY A 140 -19.89 -4.04 11.66
N ASP A 141 -19.56 -4.54 10.48
CA ASP A 141 -18.19 -4.92 10.12
C ASP A 141 -17.31 -3.69 9.80
N ALA A 142 -17.95 -2.60 9.41
CA ALA A 142 -17.28 -1.35 9.08
C ALA A 142 -17.04 -0.44 10.29
#